data_bb2cc1f39c634e997a773e2091c14d16
#
_entry.id   bb2cc1f39c634e997a773e2091c14d16
#
_cell.length_a   1.000
_cell.length_b   1.000
_cell.length_c   1.000
_cell.angle_alpha   90.00
_cell.angle_beta   90.00
_cell.angle_gamma   90.00
#
_symmetry.space_group_name_H-M   'P 1'
#
loop_
_entity.id
_entity.type
_entity.pdbx_description
1 polymer ?
#
loop_
_entity_poly.entity_id
_entity_poly.type
_entity_poly.pdbx_seq_one_letter_code
_entity_poly.pdbx_strand_id
1 'polypeptide(L)'
;KSILGIYLLKLLIDAKSSPAWTAEEEALDENLSYIIGHLSPNLRVGYVVPTQSFRETLKKVFDGIQGLDSKMVLSPEDVANSGEGLYDLLIVDESHRLRRRRALFNYGSYDKANKALELDEEATELDWILKKSRYQLFFYDSRQSVKPSDVEALRFFSLSQQEDTRNYKLTSQMRCKGGNDYIEYINNILECQQEEMLTFGSSYELLLFEDV
;
A
#
# COMPACT_ATOMS: atom_id res chain seq x y z
N LYS A 1 -2.80 -7.81 1.35
CA LYS A 1 -2.13 -6.64 0.74
C LYS A 1 -0.75 -6.44 1.38
N SER A 2 -0.66 -6.14 2.69
CA SER A 2 0.60 -5.82 3.38
C SER A 2 1.66 -6.91 3.27
N ILE A 3 1.30 -8.18 3.49
CA ILE A 3 2.22 -9.32 3.35
C ILE A 3 2.80 -9.39 1.94
N LEU A 4 1.97 -9.19 0.91
CA LEU A 4 2.42 -9.17 -0.48
C LEU A 4 3.39 -8.03 -0.74
N GLY A 5 3.11 -6.82 -0.20
CA GLY A 5 3.99 -5.67 -0.36
C GLY A 5 5.36 -5.88 0.29
N ILE A 6 5.39 -6.45 1.50
CA ILE A 6 6.64 -6.80 2.21
C ILE A 6 7.41 -7.87 1.44
N TYR A 7 6.71 -8.89 0.94
CA TYR A 7 7.31 -9.96 0.13
C TYR A 7 7.95 -9.40 -1.15
N LEU A 8 7.25 -8.53 -1.89
CA LEU A 8 7.78 -7.90 -3.09
C LEU A 8 9.01 -7.03 -2.78
N LEU A 9 8.98 -6.25 -1.70
CA LEU A 9 10.14 -5.47 -1.28
C LEU A 9 11.33 -6.36 -0.93
N LYS A 10 11.08 -7.42 -0.15
CA LYS A 10 12.12 -8.40 0.22
C LYS A 10 12.72 -9.07 -1.02
N LEU A 11 11.88 -9.51 -1.95
CA LEU A 11 12.32 -10.11 -3.21
C LEU A 11 13.25 -9.19 -3.99
N LEU A 12 12.92 -7.90 -4.10
CA LEU A 12 13.77 -6.91 -4.79
C LEU A 12 15.12 -6.71 -4.09
N ILE A 13 15.13 -6.70 -2.76
CA ILE A 13 16.36 -6.51 -1.98
C ILE A 13 17.25 -7.75 -2.07
N ASP A 14 16.69 -8.95 -1.96
CA ASP A 14 17.42 -10.20 -2.09
C ASP A 14 18.01 -10.38 -3.49
N ALA A 15 17.22 -10.10 -4.49
CA ALA A 15 17.62 -10.13 -5.88
C ALA A 15 18.83 -9.23 -6.17
N LYS A 16 18.92 -8.08 -5.48
CA LYS A 16 20.06 -7.18 -5.55
C LYS A 16 21.29 -7.71 -4.81
N SER A 17 21.08 -8.41 -3.69
CA SER A 17 22.15 -8.83 -2.79
C SER A 17 22.84 -10.14 -3.20
N SER A 18 22.16 -10.97 -3.99
CA SER A 18 22.65 -12.30 -4.44
C SER A 18 22.45 -12.45 -5.94
N PRO A 19 23.45 -12.20 -6.76
CA PRO A 19 23.36 -12.40 -8.21
C PRO A 19 23.30 -13.87 -8.63
N ALA A 20 23.45 -14.82 -7.72
CA ALA A 20 23.36 -16.26 -7.99
C ALA A 20 22.03 -16.81 -7.47
N TRP A 21 21.06 -16.87 -8.34
CA TRP A 21 19.80 -17.60 -8.14
C TRP A 21 20.04 -19.10 -8.23
N THR A 22 19.31 -19.89 -7.47
CA THR A 22 19.33 -21.35 -7.65
C THR A 22 18.63 -21.71 -8.96
N ALA A 23 18.97 -22.85 -9.56
CA ALA A 23 18.36 -23.29 -10.83
C ALA A 23 16.82 -23.43 -10.76
N GLU A 24 16.25 -23.58 -9.56
CA GLU A 24 14.80 -23.60 -9.33
C GLU A 24 14.19 -22.18 -9.34
N GLU A 25 14.96 -21.18 -8.93
CA GLU A 25 14.59 -19.77 -8.97
C GLU A 25 14.77 -19.17 -10.37
N GLU A 26 15.75 -19.65 -11.16
CA GLU A 26 15.94 -19.29 -12.58
C GLU A 26 14.72 -19.69 -13.43
N ALA A 27 14.02 -20.77 -13.08
CA ALA A 27 12.80 -21.19 -13.78
C ALA A 27 11.60 -20.28 -13.51
N LEU A 28 11.66 -19.41 -12.48
CA LEU A 28 10.55 -18.56 -12.10
C LEU A 28 10.45 -17.31 -12.94
N ASP A 29 11.54 -16.80 -13.59
CA ASP A 29 11.30 -15.69 -14.50
C ASP A 29 12.51 -15.12 -15.26
N GLU A 30 12.55 -15.30 -16.57
CA GLU A 30 13.33 -14.46 -17.47
C GLU A 30 13.03 -12.96 -17.27
N ASN A 31 11.78 -12.62 -16.88
CA ASN A 31 11.35 -11.26 -16.59
C ASN A 31 11.95 -10.73 -15.29
N LEU A 32 12.08 -11.55 -14.24
CA LEU A 32 12.67 -11.12 -12.97
C LEU A 32 14.18 -10.86 -13.15
N SER A 33 14.89 -11.73 -13.84
CA SER A 33 16.31 -11.55 -14.17
C SER A 33 16.52 -10.29 -15.03
N TYR A 34 15.62 -10.03 -15.97
CA TYR A 34 15.63 -8.80 -16.76
C TYR A 34 15.44 -7.56 -15.86
N ILE A 35 14.44 -7.57 -14.98
CA ILE A 35 14.17 -6.46 -14.05
C ILE A 35 15.39 -6.20 -13.16
N ILE A 36 15.96 -7.26 -12.58
CA ILE A 36 17.12 -7.17 -11.69
C ILE A 36 18.33 -6.58 -12.40
N GLY A 37 18.60 -7.02 -13.65
CA GLY A 37 19.70 -6.49 -14.46
C GLY A 37 19.58 -5.01 -14.79
N HIS A 38 18.36 -4.44 -14.71
CA HIS A 38 18.08 -3.04 -14.97
C HIS A 38 17.89 -2.21 -13.68
N LEU A 39 17.92 -2.83 -12.48
CA LEU A 39 17.86 -2.10 -11.22
C LEU A 39 19.16 -1.31 -10.99
N SER A 40 19.00 -0.08 -10.52
CA SER A 40 20.13 0.77 -10.13
C SER A 40 21.00 0.05 -9.07
N PRO A 41 22.35 0.11 -9.17
CA PRO A 41 23.24 -0.38 -8.11
C PRO A 41 22.92 0.23 -6.75
N ASN A 42 22.45 1.46 -6.73
CA ASN A 42 22.05 2.20 -5.52
C ASN A 42 20.52 2.29 -5.39
N LEU A 43 19.83 1.17 -5.57
CA LEU A 43 18.37 1.10 -5.50
C LEU A 43 17.84 1.70 -4.18
N ARG A 44 17.09 2.80 -4.29
CA ARG A 44 16.45 3.48 -3.17
C ARG A 44 14.97 3.11 -3.14
N VAL A 45 14.60 2.26 -2.21
CA VAL A 45 13.22 1.78 -2.04
C VAL A 45 12.65 2.20 -0.70
N GLY A 46 11.32 2.34 -0.61
CA GLY A 46 10.63 2.62 0.63
C GLY A 46 9.27 1.95 0.70
N TYR A 47 8.84 1.66 1.93
CA TYR A 47 7.52 1.12 2.24
C TYR A 47 6.72 2.19 3.00
N VAL A 48 5.76 2.79 2.34
CA VAL A 48 5.01 3.94 2.86
C VAL A 48 3.73 3.47 3.54
N VAL A 49 3.53 3.92 4.78
CA VAL A 49 2.35 3.60 5.59
C VAL A 49 1.78 4.88 6.21
N PRO A 50 0.61 5.35 5.78
CA PRO A 50 0.00 6.56 6.32
C PRO A 50 -0.37 6.47 7.81
N THR A 51 -0.80 5.29 8.27
CA THR A 51 -1.28 5.05 9.64
C THR A 51 -0.13 4.84 10.61
N GLN A 52 0.01 5.70 11.63
CA GLN A 52 1.13 5.68 12.57
C GLN A 52 1.24 4.37 13.37
N SER A 53 0.15 3.89 13.98
CA SER A 53 0.18 2.66 14.79
C SER A 53 0.61 1.44 13.98
N PHE A 54 0.16 1.36 12.74
CA PHE A 54 0.55 0.28 11.83
C PHE A 54 2.02 0.40 11.40
N ARG A 55 2.49 1.61 11.15
CA ARG A 55 3.89 1.91 10.82
C ARG A 55 4.86 1.45 11.92
N GLU A 56 4.55 1.73 13.20
CA GLU A 56 5.36 1.29 14.34
C GLU A 56 5.41 -0.25 14.46
N THR A 57 4.31 -0.93 14.15
CA THR A 57 4.29 -2.39 14.10
C THR A 57 5.16 -2.92 12.97
N LEU A 58 5.07 -2.33 11.77
CA LEU A 58 5.85 -2.75 10.62
C LEU A 58 7.35 -2.51 10.79
N LYS A 59 7.77 -1.43 11.45
CA LYS A 59 9.17 -1.20 11.78
C LYS A 59 9.77 -2.38 12.54
N LYS A 60 9.07 -2.89 13.56
CA LYS A 60 9.50 -4.07 14.33
C LYS A 60 9.56 -5.34 13.47
N VAL A 61 8.62 -5.49 12.53
CA VAL A 61 8.62 -6.63 11.60
C VAL A 61 9.82 -6.54 10.65
N PHE A 62 10.12 -5.36 10.12
CA PHE A 62 11.25 -5.14 9.22
C PHE A 62 12.59 -5.43 9.90
N ASP A 63 12.79 -4.96 11.13
CA ASP A 63 14.01 -5.25 11.90
C ASP A 63 14.19 -6.75 12.20
N GLY A 64 13.12 -7.54 12.15
CA GLY A 64 13.15 -9.00 12.31
C GLY A 64 13.40 -9.79 11.02
N ILE A 65 13.45 -9.15 9.86
CA ILE A 65 13.61 -9.79 8.55
C ILE A 65 14.99 -9.44 7.98
N GLN A 66 15.82 -10.44 7.74
CA GLN A 66 17.15 -10.23 7.17
C GLN A 66 17.06 -9.45 5.84
N GLY A 67 17.86 -8.40 5.70
CA GLY A 67 17.92 -7.55 4.51
C GLY A 67 16.88 -6.40 4.50
N LEU A 68 15.90 -6.39 5.41
CA LEU A 68 15.03 -5.24 5.63
C LEU A 68 15.53 -4.39 6.80
N ASP A 69 15.18 -3.11 6.80
CA ASP A 69 15.53 -2.13 7.84
C ASP A 69 14.30 -1.29 8.16
N SER A 70 14.01 -1.04 9.42
CA SER A 70 12.92 -0.17 9.89
C SER A 70 12.93 1.22 9.27
N LYS A 71 14.10 1.72 8.83
CA LYS A 71 14.25 2.99 8.11
C LYS A 71 13.61 2.98 6.72
N MET A 72 13.33 1.81 6.17
CA MET A 72 12.59 1.67 4.91
C MET A 72 11.10 1.92 5.10
N VAL A 73 10.58 1.86 6.34
CA VAL A 73 9.17 2.09 6.67
C VAL A 73 8.94 3.57 6.96
N LEU A 74 8.26 4.22 6.04
CA LEU A 74 8.13 5.68 5.94
C LEU A 74 6.70 6.15 6.18
N SER A 75 6.55 7.35 6.71
CA SER A 75 5.31 8.12 6.56
C SER A 75 5.31 8.88 5.22
N PRO A 76 4.15 9.36 4.74
CA PRO A 76 4.12 10.30 3.61
C PRO A 76 4.95 11.57 3.87
N GLU A 77 4.99 12.06 5.11
CA GLU A 77 5.81 13.21 5.51
C GLU A 77 7.30 12.90 5.44
N ASP A 78 7.74 11.68 5.81
CA ASP A 78 9.14 11.25 5.66
C ASP A 78 9.55 11.24 4.20
N VAL A 79 8.65 10.82 3.30
CA VAL A 79 8.86 10.86 1.85
C VAL A 79 9.02 12.30 1.38
N ALA A 80 8.11 13.20 1.76
CA ALA A 80 8.15 14.61 1.38
C ALA A 80 9.45 15.28 1.84
N ASN A 81 9.91 14.96 3.05
CA ASN A 81 11.10 15.54 3.67
C ASN A 81 12.40 14.77 3.40
N SER A 82 12.42 13.80 2.52
CA SER A 82 13.55 12.88 2.30
C SER A 82 14.81 13.51 1.64
N GLY A 83 14.88 14.83 1.54
CA GLY A 83 16.01 15.54 0.93
C GLY A 83 16.05 15.41 -0.60
N GLU A 84 17.23 15.58 -1.19
CA GLU A 84 17.42 15.47 -2.64
C GLU A 84 17.36 14.02 -3.13
N GLY A 85 16.98 13.86 -4.39
CA GLY A 85 16.88 12.58 -5.09
C GLY A 85 15.51 11.89 -4.97
N LEU A 86 15.28 10.99 -5.90
CA LEU A 86 14.03 10.21 -5.98
C LEU A 86 14.23 8.82 -5.37
N TYR A 87 13.15 8.25 -4.87
CA TYR A 87 13.06 6.81 -4.68
C TYR A 87 12.90 6.13 -6.05
N ASP A 88 13.56 5.00 -6.24
CA ASP A 88 13.34 4.20 -7.43
C ASP A 88 11.97 3.53 -7.38
N LEU A 89 11.58 3.02 -6.19
CA LEU A 89 10.26 2.44 -5.94
C LEU A 89 9.74 2.83 -4.55
N LEU A 90 8.50 3.28 -4.50
CA LEU A 90 7.72 3.36 -3.26
C LEU A 90 6.57 2.36 -3.29
N ILE A 91 6.49 1.48 -2.30
CA ILE A 91 5.35 0.61 -2.05
C ILE A 91 4.47 1.31 -1.01
N VAL A 92 3.24 1.63 -1.36
CA VAL A 92 2.32 2.39 -0.51
C VAL A 92 1.20 1.49 -0.05
N ASP A 93 1.26 1.08 1.21
CA ASP A 93 0.21 0.28 1.84
C ASP A 93 -0.88 1.19 2.41
N GLU A 94 -2.13 0.69 2.46
CA GLU A 94 -3.28 1.46 2.93
C GLU A 94 -3.39 2.83 2.21
N SER A 95 -3.11 2.88 0.90
CA SER A 95 -3.03 4.14 0.15
C SER A 95 -4.33 4.95 0.14
N HIS A 96 -5.48 4.33 0.45
CA HIS A 96 -6.75 5.00 0.68
C HIS A 96 -6.76 5.91 1.93
N ARG A 97 -5.71 5.82 2.78
CA ARG A 97 -5.49 6.68 3.96
C ARG A 97 -4.57 7.86 3.70
N LEU A 98 -4.02 8.00 2.50
CA LEU A 98 -3.30 9.22 2.11
C LEU A 98 -4.21 10.42 2.24
N ARG A 99 -3.66 11.52 2.73
CA ARG A 99 -4.44 12.71 3.10
C ARG A 99 -4.41 13.79 2.02
N ARG A 100 -5.48 14.54 1.96
CA ARG A 100 -5.58 15.84 1.30
C ARG A 100 -5.64 16.96 2.34
N ARG A 101 -5.49 18.20 1.91
CA ARG A 101 -5.52 19.39 2.77
C ARG A 101 -6.93 19.70 3.29
N ARG A 102 -7.56 18.73 3.99
CA ARG A 102 -8.90 18.88 4.56
C ARG A 102 -9.02 18.14 5.89
N ALA A 103 -9.63 18.79 6.88
CA ALA A 103 -9.85 18.23 8.22
C ALA A 103 -8.56 17.67 8.87
N LEU A 104 -7.44 18.38 8.68
CA LEU A 104 -6.16 18.03 9.25
C LEU A 104 -6.02 18.60 10.66
N PHE A 105 -5.31 17.89 11.54
CA PHE A 105 -4.96 18.40 12.86
C PHE A 105 -3.90 19.52 12.79
N ASN A 106 -2.94 19.37 11.87
CA ASN A 106 -1.85 20.34 11.66
C ASN A 106 -1.69 20.67 10.18
N TYR A 107 -2.14 21.85 9.79
CA TYR A 107 -1.98 22.37 8.43
C TYR A 107 -0.55 22.87 8.16
N GLY A 108 0.14 23.40 9.18
CA GLY A 108 1.45 24.00 8.99
C GLY A 108 2.53 23.03 8.52
N SER A 109 2.58 21.78 9.04
CA SER A 109 3.52 20.78 8.55
C SER A 109 3.17 20.33 7.13
N TYR A 110 1.89 20.23 6.82
CA TYR A 110 1.40 19.86 5.49
C TYR A 110 1.78 20.93 4.44
N ASP A 111 1.50 22.20 4.71
CA ASP A 111 1.81 23.31 3.83
C ASP A 111 3.32 23.48 3.64
N LYS A 112 4.11 23.22 4.69
CA LYS A 112 5.58 23.20 4.60
C LYS A 112 6.08 22.12 3.65
N ALA A 113 5.46 20.93 3.67
CA ALA A 113 5.81 19.84 2.76
C ALA A 113 5.45 20.18 1.30
N ASN A 114 4.25 20.73 1.05
CA ASN A 114 3.87 21.21 -0.28
C ASN A 114 4.85 22.25 -0.82
N LYS A 115 5.21 23.24 0.01
CA LYS A 115 6.16 24.27 -0.36
C LYS A 115 7.56 23.73 -0.65
N ALA A 116 8.05 22.79 0.17
CA ALA A 116 9.36 22.18 -0.01
C ALA A 116 9.44 21.33 -1.29
N LEU A 117 8.31 20.78 -1.72
CA LEU A 117 8.19 20.03 -2.97
C LEU A 117 7.81 20.89 -4.18
N GLU A 118 7.70 22.22 -4.02
CA GLU A 118 7.24 23.11 -5.08
C GLU A 118 5.89 22.68 -5.67
N LEU A 119 4.97 22.30 -4.81
CA LEU A 119 3.60 21.92 -5.13
C LEU A 119 2.63 23.01 -4.68
N ASP A 120 1.43 23.02 -5.26
CA ASP A 120 0.38 23.96 -4.85
C ASP A 120 -0.22 23.61 -3.47
N GLU A 121 -1.02 24.51 -2.92
CA GLU A 121 -1.60 24.33 -1.59
C GLU A 121 -2.60 23.17 -1.52
N GLU A 122 -3.22 22.81 -2.64
CA GLU A 122 -4.20 21.72 -2.73
C GLU A 122 -3.55 20.36 -3.03
N ALA A 123 -2.23 20.31 -3.22
CA ALA A 123 -1.51 19.07 -3.44
C ALA A 123 -1.66 18.12 -2.25
N THR A 124 -1.76 16.84 -2.56
CA THR A 124 -2.07 15.78 -1.62
C THR A 124 -0.83 14.95 -1.28
N GLU A 125 -0.92 14.10 -0.23
CA GLU A 125 0.14 13.13 0.08
C GLU A 125 0.38 12.15 -1.08
N LEU A 126 -0.61 11.93 -1.95
CA LEU A 126 -0.43 11.18 -3.20
C LEU A 126 0.53 11.92 -4.14
N ASP A 127 0.37 13.24 -4.27
CA ASP A 127 1.25 14.07 -5.11
C ASP A 127 2.70 14.09 -4.58
N TRP A 128 2.89 14.06 -3.25
CA TRP A 128 4.22 13.93 -2.65
C TRP A 128 4.91 12.63 -3.07
N ILE A 129 4.18 11.52 -3.02
CA ILE A 129 4.70 10.19 -3.40
C ILE A 129 5.05 10.17 -4.88
N LEU A 130 4.15 10.65 -5.75
CA LEU A 130 4.38 10.74 -7.20
C LEU A 130 5.60 11.64 -7.52
N LYS A 131 5.74 12.78 -6.84
CA LYS A 131 6.87 13.72 -7.03
C LYS A 131 8.21 13.15 -6.57
N LYS A 132 8.20 12.26 -5.55
CA LYS A 132 9.41 11.76 -4.87
C LYS A 132 9.84 10.36 -5.32
N SER A 133 9.15 9.74 -6.27
CA SER A 133 9.51 8.41 -6.74
C SER A 133 9.34 8.23 -8.25
N ARG A 134 10.12 7.30 -8.82
CA ARG A 134 10.04 6.93 -10.25
C ARG A 134 8.92 5.94 -10.49
N TYR A 135 8.83 4.91 -9.63
CA TYR A 135 7.81 3.87 -9.70
C TYR A 135 7.07 3.79 -8.38
N GLN A 136 5.77 3.50 -8.46
CA GLN A 136 4.91 3.36 -7.29
C GLN A 136 4.07 2.09 -7.39
N LEU A 137 3.89 1.41 -6.25
CA LEU A 137 2.94 0.32 -6.10
C LEU A 137 1.94 0.69 -5.00
N PHE A 138 0.70 0.99 -5.38
CA PHE A 138 -0.35 1.36 -4.44
C PHE A 138 -1.24 0.17 -4.08
N PHE A 139 -1.33 -0.16 -2.79
CA PHE A 139 -2.37 -1.04 -2.28
C PHE A 139 -3.57 -0.21 -1.85
N TYR A 140 -4.54 -0.12 -2.74
CA TYR A 140 -5.73 0.70 -2.59
C TYR A 140 -6.97 -0.15 -2.28
N ASP A 141 -7.90 0.42 -1.49
CA ASP A 141 -9.21 -0.15 -1.22
C ASP A 141 -10.25 0.99 -1.15
N SER A 142 -11.05 1.13 -2.20
CA SER A 142 -12.05 2.21 -2.30
C SER A 142 -13.12 2.15 -1.21
N ARG A 143 -13.40 0.97 -0.65
CA ARG A 143 -14.41 0.78 0.40
C ARG A 143 -13.93 1.19 1.79
N GLN A 144 -12.64 1.44 1.97
CA GLN A 144 -12.03 1.85 3.23
C GLN A 144 -11.68 3.33 3.31
N SER A 145 -11.92 4.12 2.26
CA SER A 145 -11.78 5.58 2.28
C SER A 145 -13.03 6.19 2.91
N VAL A 146 -12.95 6.61 4.17
CA VAL A 146 -14.11 7.05 4.96
C VAL A 146 -13.89 8.40 5.66
N LYS A 147 -12.67 8.92 5.69
CA LYS A 147 -12.37 10.19 6.36
C LYS A 147 -12.44 11.36 5.38
N PRO A 148 -12.94 12.53 5.82
CA PRO A 148 -12.93 13.75 5.00
C PRO A 148 -11.52 14.17 4.55
N SER A 149 -10.49 13.76 5.29
CA SER A 149 -9.09 14.01 4.98
C SER A 149 -8.49 13.03 3.98
N ASP A 150 -9.13 11.90 3.70
CA ASP A 150 -8.61 10.93 2.75
C ASP A 150 -8.62 11.51 1.33
N VAL A 151 -7.61 11.14 0.53
CA VAL A 151 -7.57 11.51 -0.91
C VAL A 151 -8.79 10.93 -1.61
N GLU A 152 -9.42 11.73 -2.45
CA GLU A 152 -10.65 11.34 -3.14
C GLU A 152 -10.43 10.13 -4.07
N ALA A 153 -11.38 9.20 -4.08
CA ALA A 153 -11.33 8.01 -4.93
C ALA A 153 -11.15 8.36 -6.42
N LEU A 154 -11.68 9.52 -6.84
CA LEU A 154 -11.55 10.00 -8.22
C LEU A 154 -10.09 10.25 -8.63
N ARG A 155 -9.23 10.66 -7.70
CA ARG A 155 -7.79 10.85 -7.97
C ARG A 155 -7.11 9.51 -8.27
N PHE A 156 -7.39 8.45 -7.50
CA PHE A 156 -6.89 7.11 -7.77
C PHE A 156 -7.47 6.53 -9.06
N PHE A 157 -8.75 6.78 -9.33
CA PHE A 157 -9.36 6.39 -10.60
C PHE A 157 -8.66 7.06 -11.77
N SER A 158 -8.43 8.38 -11.73
CA SER A 158 -7.71 9.10 -12.79
C SER A 158 -6.29 8.57 -12.99
N LEU A 159 -5.57 8.27 -11.89
CA LEU A 159 -4.25 7.65 -11.96
C LEU A 159 -4.30 6.27 -12.62
N SER A 160 -5.34 5.48 -12.32
CA SER A 160 -5.52 4.13 -12.88
C SER A 160 -5.80 4.11 -14.39
N GLN A 161 -6.20 5.24 -14.98
CA GLN A 161 -6.48 5.37 -16.42
C GLN A 161 -5.25 5.83 -17.24
N GLN A 162 -4.11 6.13 -16.60
CA GLN A 162 -2.91 6.55 -17.30
C GLN A 162 -2.28 5.37 -18.06
N GLU A 163 -1.68 5.64 -19.21
CA GLU A 163 -1.12 4.60 -20.11
C GLU A 163 -0.01 3.79 -19.47
N ASP A 164 0.77 4.40 -18.57
CA ASP A 164 1.87 3.79 -17.84
C ASP A 164 1.44 3.11 -16.53
N THR A 165 0.14 3.13 -16.22
CA THR A 165 -0.41 2.49 -15.02
C THR A 165 -0.98 1.10 -15.33
N ARG A 166 -0.69 0.14 -14.46
CA ARG A 166 -1.26 -1.22 -14.50
C ARG A 166 -2.10 -1.47 -13.26
N ASN A 167 -3.29 -2.05 -13.47
CA ASN A 167 -4.24 -2.33 -12.41
C ASN A 167 -4.38 -3.84 -12.20
N TYR A 168 -4.22 -4.26 -10.96
CA TYR A 168 -4.38 -5.65 -10.54
C TYR A 168 -5.40 -5.75 -9.42
N LYS A 169 -6.34 -6.69 -9.53
CA LYS A 169 -7.35 -6.93 -8.51
C LYS A 169 -6.96 -8.17 -7.69
N LEU A 170 -6.77 -7.99 -6.39
CA LEU A 170 -6.62 -9.11 -5.46
C LEU A 170 -8.01 -9.66 -5.12
N THR A 171 -8.27 -10.89 -5.51
CA THR A 171 -9.59 -11.53 -5.36
C THR A 171 -9.66 -12.53 -4.20
N SER A 172 -8.51 -13.08 -3.78
CA SER A 172 -8.48 -14.09 -2.72
C SER A 172 -8.55 -13.46 -1.33
N GLN A 173 -9.50 -13.93 -0.52
CA GLN A 173 -9.64 -13.59 0.88
C GLN A 173 -9.00 -14.69 1.74
N MET A 174 -7.97 -14.30 2.54
CA MET A 174 -7.19 -15.24 3.37
C MET A 174 -7.27 -14.94 4.88
N ARG A 175 -7.96 -13.88 5.30
CA ARG A 175 -8.07 -13.50 6.72
C ARG A 175 -9.25 -14.14 7.43
N CYS A 176 -10.32 -14.41 6.69
CA CYS A 176 -11.55 -14.95 7.23
C CYS A 176 -11.81 -16.37 6.69
N LYS A 177 -12.09 -17.33 7.57
CA LYS A 177 -12.42 -18.71 7.18
C LYS A 177 -13.75 -18.81 6.41
N GLY A 178 -14.63 -17.81 6.53
CA GLY A 178 -15.87 -17.70 5.74
C GLY A 178 -15.65 -17.40 4.26
N GLY A 179 -14.40 -17.11 3.86
CA GLY A 179 -14.05 -16.92 2.46
C GLY A 179 -14.65 -15.68 1.82
N ASN A 180 -14.78 -15.72 0.50
CA ASN A 180 -15.35 -14.59 -0.27
C ASN A 180 -16.85 -14.45 -0.04
N ASP A 181 -17.58 -15.55 0.16
CA ASP A 181 -19.03 -15.56 0.39
C ASP A 181 -19.39 -14.75 1.64
N TYR A 182 -18.59 -14.88 2.71
CA TYR A 182 -18.75 -14.04 3.91
C TYR A 182 -18.56 -12.56 3.62
N ILE A 183 -17.54 -12.20 2.85
CA ILE A 183 -17.27 -10.80 2.50
C ILE A 183 -18.40 -10.22 1.63
N GLU A 184 -18.90 -11.01 0.69
CA GLU A 184 -20.04 -10.62 -0.14
C GLU A 184 -21.31 -10.42 0.70
N TYR A 185 -21.59 -11.34 1.60
CA TYR A 185 -22.69 -11.22 2.54
C TYR A 185 -22.63 -9.96 3.39
N ILE A 186 -21.46 -9.67 4.01
CA ILE A 186 -21.28 -8.44 4.80
C ILE A 186 -21.44 -7.19 3.94
N ASN A 187 -20.93 -7.18 2.72
CA ASN A 187 -21.11 -6.06 1.80
C ASN A 187 -22.59 -5.84 1.48
N ASN A 188 -23.34 -6.90 1.20
CA ASN A 188 -24.78 -6.83 0.91
C ASN A 188 -25.58 -6.29 2.10
N ILE A 189 -25.22 -6.69 3.35
CA ILE A 189 -25.80 -6.09 4.56
C ILE A 189 -25.52 -4.59 4.62
N LEU A 190 -24.26 -4.18 4.44
CA LEU A 190 -23.86 -2.77 4.52
C LEU A 190 -24.49 -1.91 3.41
N GLU A 191 -24.82 -2.51 2.28
CA GLU A 191 -25.51 -1.87 1.15
C GLU A 191 -27.04 -2.01 1.25
N CYS A 192 -27.56 -2.58 2.36
CA CYS A 192 -29.00 -2.84 2.59
C CYS A 192 -29.65 -3.72 1.50
N GLN A 193 -28.87 -4.63 0.92
CA GLN A 193 -29.34 -5.55 -0.15
C GLN A 193 -29.60 -6.97 0.38
N GLN A 194 -29.16 -7.29 1.62
CA GLN A 194 -29.32 -8.60 2.22
C GLN A 194 -30.48 -8.59 3.23
N GLU A 195 -31.43 -9.50 3.05
CA GLU A 195 -32.59 -9.63 3.92
C GLU A 195 -32.53 -10.91 4.79
N GLU A 196 -31.81 -11.95 4.32
CA GLU A 196 -31.75 -13.23 5.01
C GLU A 196 -30.34 -13.53 5.54
N MET A 197 -30.28 -14.20 6.70
CA MET A 197 -29.05 -14.68 7.28
C MET A 197 -28.52 -15.92 6.53
N LEU A 198 -27.26 -15.88 6.10
CA LEU A 198 -26.61 -16.98 5.41
C LEU A 198 -25.73 -17.81 6.36
N THR A 199 -25.60 -19.10 6.07
CA THR A 199 -24.65 -20.01 6.72
C THR A 199 -23.42 -20.20 5.86
N PHE A 200 -22.22 -20.13 6.45
CA PHE A 200 -20.94 -20.18 5.74
C PHE A 200 -20.18 -21.46 6.04
N GLY A 201 -20.50 -22.53 5.36
CA GLY A 201 -19.81 -23.81 5.48
C GLY A 201 -19.76 -24.39 6.91
N SER A 202 -19.15 -25.54 7.08
CA SER A 202 -19.11 -26.25 8.38
C SER A 202 -18.04 -25.71 9.37
N SER A 203 -17.14 -24.83 8.92
CA SER A 203 -15.99 -24.38 9.72
C SER A 203 -16.05 -22.91 10.14
N TYR A 204 -17.09 -22.18 9.74
CA TYR A 204 -17.28 -20.77 10.04
C TYR A 204 -18.74 -20.48 10.39
N GLU A 205 -18.96 -19.86 11.54
CA GLU A 205 -20.28 -19.46 12.03
C GLU A 205 -20.31 -17.94 12.27
N LEU A 206 -21.36 -17.31 11.76
CA LEU A 206 -21.66 -15.90 12.04
C LEU A 206 -22.90 -15.87 12.95
N LEU A 207 -22.73 -15.29 14.13
CA LEU A 207 -23.82 -15.10 15.10
C LEU A 207 -24.15 -13.62 15.18
N LEU A 208 -25.42 -13.28 15.06
CA LEU A 208 -25.98 -11.95 15.29
C LEU A 208 -26.77 -11.99 16.61
N PHE A 209 -26.50 -11.03 17.48
CA PHE A 209 -27.17 -10.89 18.76
C PHE A 209 -28.01 -9.61 18.73
N GLU A 210 -29.23 -9.67 19.22
CA GLU A 210 -30.11 -8.49 19.30
C GLU A 210 -29.76 -7.57 20.48
N ASP A 211 -29.13 -8.14 21.55
CA ASP A 211 -28.68 -7.40 22.72
C ASP A 211 -27.23 -7.79 23.08
N VAL A 212 -26.45 -6.79 23.54
CA VAL A 212 -25.09 -6.95 24.07
C VAL A 212 -25.06 -6.60 25.56
#